data_2a7e055a1ebce08dc907d704f015df2f
#
_entry.id   2a7e055a1ebce08dc907d704f015df2f
#
_cell.length_a   1.000
_cell.length_b   1.000
_cell.length_c   1.000
_cell.angle_alpha   90.00
_cell.angle_beta   90.00
_cell.angle_gamma   90.00
#
_symmetry.space_group_name_H-M   'P 1'
#
loop_
_entity.id
_entity.type
_entity.pdbx_description
1 polymer ?
#
loop_
_entity_poly.entity_id
_entity_poly.type
_entity_poly.pdbx_seq_one_letter_code
_entity_poly.pdbx_strand_id
1 'polypeptide(L)' 'MRFLIDLFSGNVYNKTDNMLINQDGDVFNKVGDNYIDNDGTLITKFGDNYLNTKTGIMSNFGDPFFKEN' A
#
# COMPACT_ATOMS: atom_id res chain seq x y z
N MET A 1 4.53 8.02 -9.27
CA MET A 1 4.26 7.72 -7.86
C MET A 1 2.84 7.24 -7.71
N ARG A 2 2.64 6.23 -6.90
CA ARG A 2 1.32 5.68 -6.65
C ARG A 2 0.88 5.93 -5.24
N PHE A 3 -0.44 6.08 -5.09
CA PHE A 3 -1.06 6.15 -3.78
C PHE A 3 -1.95 4.95 -3.57
N LEU A 4 -1.91 4.41 -2.38
CA LEU A 4 -2.87 3.43 -1.91
C LEU A 4 -3.62 4.06 -0.74
N ILE A 5 -4.91 3.84 -0.68
CA ILE A 5 -5.73 4.37 0.41
C ILE A 5 -6.45 3.22 1.08
N ASP A 6 -6.25 3.11 2.38
CA ASP A 6 -6.96 2.18 3.23
C ASP A 6 -8.28 2.84 3.63
N LEU A 7 -9.38 2.39 3.04
CA LEU A 7 -10.66 3.02 3.26
C LEU A 7 -11.23 2.79 4.66
N PHE A 8 -10.72 1.81 5.37
CA PHE A 8 -11.18 1.54 6.73
C PHE A 8 -10.46 2.38 7.76
N SER A 9 -9.17 2.54 7.61
CA SER A 9 -8.37 3.30 8.57
C SER A 9 -8.16 4.75 8.15
N GLY A 10 -8.34 5.05 6.88
CA GLY A 10 -8.03 6.36 6.33
C GLY A 10 -6.56 6.58 6.05
N ASN A 11 -5.73 5.56 6.21
CA ASN A 11 -4.31 5.68 5.94
C ASN A 11 -4.02 5.82 4.46
N VAL A 12 -3.10 6.71 4.14
CA VAL A 12 -2.63 6.93 2.79
C VAL A 12 -1.19 6.48 2.69
N TYR A 13 -0.91 5.66 1.68
CA TYR A 13 0.41 5.11 1.47
C TYR A 13 0.98 5.63 0.16
N ASN A 14 2.25 6.01 0.20
CA ASN A 14 3.01 6.28 -1.02
C ASN A 14 3.71 4.99 -1.42
N LYS A 15 3.53 4.58 -2.66
CA LYS A 15 4.17 3.37 -3.19
C LYS A 15 5.36 3.76 -4.04
N THR A 16 6.51 3.21 -3.69
CA THR A 16 7.72 3.26 -4.53
C THR A 16 7.99 1.86 -5.08
N ASP A 17 9.11 1.67 -5.75
CA ASP A 17 9.44 0.36 -6.31
C ASP A 17 9.62 -0.70 -5.23
N ASN A 18 10.11 -0.31 -4.06
CA ASN A 18 10.55 -1.27 -3.05
C ASN A 18 9.80 -1.17 -1.73
N MET A 19 8.92 -0.19 -1.56
CA MET A 19 8.28 0.00 -0.27
C MET A 19 6.99 0.79 -0.35
N LEU A 20 6.20 0.67 0.72
CA LEU A 20 5.06 1.53 1.00
C LEU A 20 5.38 2.33 2.25
N ILE A 21 5.03 3.60 2.25
CA ILE A 21 5.22 4.48 3.41
C ILE A 21 3.92 5.22 3.64
N ASN A 22 3.38 5.14 4.86
CA ASN A 22 2.14 5.85 5.18
C ASN A 22 2.43 7.23 5.76
N GLN A 23 1.36 7.99 6.06
CA GLN A 23 1.49 9.35 6.57
C GLN A 23 2.14 9.41 7.94
N ASP A 24 2.13 8.31 8.68
CA ASP A 24 2.75 8.23 10.00
C ASP A 24 4.22 7.82 9.94
N GLY A 25 4.72 7.59 8.74
CA GLY A 25 6.11 7.18 8.56
C GLY A 25 6.34 5.68 8.70
N ASP A 26 5.28 4.87 8.80
CA ASP A 26 5.42 3.43 8.82
C ASP A 26 5.86 2.92 7.45
N VAL A 27 6.87 2.07 7.44
CA VAL A 27 7.48 1.56 6.23
C VAL A 27 7.19 0.08 6.08
N PHE A 28 6.69 -0.30 4.92
CA PHE A 28 6.49 -1.68 4.53
C PHE A 28 7.45 -2.00 3.41
N ASN A 29 8.31 -2.99 3.62
CA ASN A 29 9.28 -3.40 2.62
C ASN A 29 8.72 -4.47 1.71
N LYS A 30 9.06 -4.37 0.43
CA LYS A 30 8.59 -5.33 -0.57
C LYS A 30 9.34 -6.64 -0.45
N VAL A 31 8.61 -7.74 -0.39
CA VAL A 31 9.13 -9.10 -0.40
C VAL A 31 8.29 -9.89 -1.40
N GLY A 32 8.86 -10.18 -2.57
CA GLY A 32 8.08 -10.77 -3.66
C GLY A 32 6.97 -9.82 -4.10
N ASP A 33 5.74 -10.30 -4.07
CA ASP A 33 4.58 -9.49 -4.42
C ASP A 33 3.91 -8.86 -3.19
N ASN A 34 4.51 -9.02 -2.03
CA ASN A 34 3.94 -8.56 -0.77
C ASN A 34 4.75 -7.43 -0.17
N TYR A 35 4.18 -6.78 0.83
CA TYR A 35 4.87 -5.76 1.62
C TYR A 35 4.69 -6.11 3.09
N ILE A 36 5.76 -6.02 3.86
CA ILE A 36 5.77 -6.41 5.26
C ILE A 36 6.40 -5.30 6.10
N ASP A 37 5.77 -4.97 7.23
CA ASP A 37 6.34 -4.02 8.18
C ASP A 37 7.09 -4.74 9.31
N ASN A 38 7.60 -3.97 10.26
CA ASN A 38 8.36 -4.50 11.38
C ASN A 38 7.50 -5.32 12.35
N ASP A 39 6.20 -5.10 12.34
CA ASP A 39 5.28 -5.81 13.22
C ASP A 39 4.76 -7.10 12.58
N GLY A 40 5.20 -7.39 11.36
CA GLY A 40 4.74 -8.55 10.63
C GLY A 40 3.41 -8.35 9.91
N THR A 41 2.90 -7.14 9.87
CA THR A 41 1.69 -6.84 9.10
C THR A 41 1.99 -6.98 7.63
N LEU A 42 1.17 -7.76 6.95
CA LEU A 42 1.36 -8.09 5.55
C LEU A 42 0.34 -7.35 4.68
N ILE A 43 0.82 -6.73 3.62
CA ILE A 43 -0.02 -6.17 2.57
C ILE A 43 0.28 -6.95 1.30
N THR A 44 -0.75 -7.56 0.73
CA THR A 44 -0.62 -8.39 -0.47
C THR A 44 -1.47 -7.84 -1.60
N LYS A 45 -1.07 -8.13 -2.83
CA LYS A 45 -1.84 -7.71 -3.98
C LYS A 45 -3.12 -8.53 -4.08
N PHE A 46 -4.22 -7.86 -4.39
CA PHE A 46 -5.53 -8.49 -4.49
C PHE A 46 -6.25 -7.89 -5.70
N GLY A 47 -6.13 -8.55 -6.84
CA GLY A 47 -6.60 -8.01 -8.09
C GLY A 47 -5.85 -6.72 -8.44
N ASP A 48 -6.59 -5.66 -8.71
CA ASP A 48 -6.00 -4.34 -8.94
C ASP A 48 -5.79 -3.53 -7.66
N ASN A 49 -6.20 -4.10 -6.53
CA ASN A 49 -6.10 -3.46 -5.22
C ASN A 49 -5.07 -4.20 -4.38
N TYR A 50 -4.99 -3.81 -3.12
CA TYR A 50 -4.13 -4.45 -2.14
C TYR A 50 -4.95 -4.82 -0.92
N LEU A 51 -4.59 -5.89 -0.26
CA LEU A 51 -5.21 -6.32 0.99
C LEU A 51 -4.21 -6.13 2.12
N ASN A 52 -4.57 -5.28 3.07
CA ASN A 52 -3.85 -5.19 4.34
C ASN A 52 -4.49 -6.21 5.26
N THR A 53 -3.72 -7.22 5.67
CA THR A 53 -4.27 -8.34 6.45
C THR A 53 -4.76 -7.92 7.83
N LYS A 54 -4.37 -6.74 8.27
CA LYS A 54 -4.79 -6.20 9.56
C LYS A 54 -6.03 -5.31 9.46
N THR A 55 -6.12 -4.52 8.39
CA THR A 55 -7.15 -3.49 8.29
C THR A 55 -8.16 -3.71 7.17
N GLY A 56 -7.84 -4.52 6.16
CA GLY A 56 -8.76 -4.82 5.08
C GLY A 56 -8.28 -4.34 3.72
N ILE A 57 -9.21 -4.20 2.79
CA ILE A 57 -8.89 -3.87 1.40
C ILE A 57 -8.46 -2.42 1.27
N MET A 58 -7.37 -2.21 0.54
CA MET A 58 -6.86 -0.89 0.21
C MET A 58 -7.06 -0.63 -1.27
N SER A 59 -7.59 0.53 -1.61
CA SER A 59 -7.78 0.92 -2.99
C SER A 59 -6.48 1.43 -3.59
N ASN A 60 -6.17 0.94 -4.79
CA ASN A 60 -5.03 1.40 -5.55
C ASN A 60 -5.50 2.47 -6.53
N PHE A 61 -5.30 3.73 -6.17
CA PHE A 61 -5.71 4.83 -7.04
C PHE A 61 -4.66 5.19 -8.08
N GLY A 62 -3.41 4.74 -7.88
CA GLY A 62 -2.32 5.19 -8.71
C GLY A 62 -2.14 6.68 -8.51
N ASP A 63 -1.81 7.38 -9.59
CA ASP A 63 -1.79 8.84 -9.59
C ASP A 63 -3.12 9.30 -10.18
N PRO A 64 -3.97 9.99 -9.41
CA PRO A 64 -5.30 10.35 -9.89
C PRO A 64 -5.28 11.35 -11.05
N PHE A 65 -4.18 12.05 -11.29
CA PHE A 65 -4.10 13.09 -12.30
C PHE A 65 -3.21 12.74 -13.48
N PHE A 66 -2.35 11.75 -13.33
CA PHE A 66 -1.38 11.37 -14.35
C PHE A 66 -1.49 9.89 -14.61
N LYS A 67 -1.30 9.52 -15.86
CA LYS A 67 -1.29 8.11 -16.20
C LYS A 67 -0.10 7.43 -15.57
N GLU A 68 -0.36 6.33 -14.92
CA GLU A 68 0.67 5.47 -14.41
C GLU A 68 1.20 4.59 -15.52
N ASN A 69 2.50 4.60 -15.69
CA ASN A 69 3.13 3.79 -16.74
C ASN A 69 3.79 2.58 -16.14
#